data_23c458a23746f635b3fa06f1f87b9108
#
_entry.id   23c458a23746f635b3fa06f1f87b9108
#
_cell.length_a   1.000
_cell.length_b   1.000
_cell.length_c   1.000
_cell.angle_alpha   90.00
_cell.angle_beta   90.00
_cell.angle_gamma   90.00
#
_symmetry.space_group_name_H-M   'P 1'
#
loop_
_entity.id
_entity.type
_entity.pdbx_description
1 polymer ?
#
loop_
_entity_poly.entity_id
_entity_poly.type
_entity_poly.pdbx_seq_one_letter_code
_entity_poly.pdbx_strand_id
1 'polypeptide(L)'
;MHPWICIHGTILHKLTLYKNGKKVAESSCPGSKALASVQKLRIGATHDTASMEDVFMCNIFSGLIDEVEIYGSALTEKQIAEKYAALNEQTELDVYHDLWLDYAVLADDRYAPQYHLRMAQNWQNETYGFFYYNGYYHAFCQQNALAPYYTDGQRWGHFVSTDLVHWESLVPALVPEENGIDNNQVFSGGAAIDENGEPVIFYTGVNYESPY
;
A
#
# COMPACT_ATOMS: atom_id res chain seq x y z
N MET A 1 7.15 -3.14 -12.25
CA MET A 1 6.72 -2.17 -13.32
C MET A 1 5.57 -1.35 -12.77
N HIS A 2 5.79 -0.05 -12.57
CA HIS A 2 4.75 0.80 -11.95
C HIS A 2 3.65 1.13 -12.94
N PRO A 3 2.38 1.11 -12.53
CA PRO A 3 1.30 1.45 -13.43
C PRO A 3 1.28 2.96 -13.71
N TRP A 4 1.43 3.33 -14.96
CA TRP A 4 1.17 4.68 -15.42
C TRP A 4 -0.30 4.80 -15.82
N ILE A 5 -1.01 5.78 -15.27
CA ILE A 5 -2.44 5.97 -15.49
C ILE A 5 -2.67 7.35 -16.09
N CYS A 6 -3.41 7.40 -17.18
CA CYS A 6 -3.92 8.64 -17.77
C CYS A 6 -5.45 8.58 -17.87
N ILE A 7 -6.09 9.61 -17.37
CA ILE A 7 -7.53 9.81 -17.52
C ILE A 7 -7.74 10.95 -18.51
N HIS A 8 -8.50 10.68 -19.53
CA HIS A 8 -8.74 11.59 -20.62
C HIS A 8 -10.22 11.90 -20.72
N GLY A 9 -10.58 13.18 -20.59
CA GLY A 9 -11.94 13.67 -20.86
C GLY A 9 -11.99 14.49 -22.14
N THR A 10 -12.97 14.25 -23.00
CA THR A 10 -13.21 15.05 -24.19
C THR A 10 -14.44 15.94 -24.05
N ILE A 11 -14.46 17.03 -24.79
CA ILE A 11 -15.66 17.89 -24.99
C ILE A 11 -16.85 17.08 -25.56
N LEU A 12 -16.61 15.91 -26.11
CA LEU A 12 -17.58 15.01 -26.71
C LEU A 12 -18.17 13.97 -25.73
N HIS A 13 -18.17 14.26 -24.45
CA HIS A 13 -18.83 13.41 -23.44
C HIS A 13 -18.25 11.99 -23.31
N LYS A 14 -16.97 11.84 -23.52
CA LYS A 14 -16.25 10.58 -23.32
C LYS A 14 -15.21 10.72 -22.24
N LEU A 15 -15.14 9.73 -21.37
CA LEU A 15 -14.06 9.52 -20.42
C LEU A 15 -13.29 8.27 -20.83
N THR A 16 -12.01 8.39 -21.07
CA THR A 16 -11.16 7.26 -21.47
C THR A 16 -10.04 7.08 -20.48
N LEU A 17 -9.83 5.85 -20.02
CA LEU A 17 -8.77 5.45 -19.11
C LEU A 17 -7.69 4.71 -19.89
N TYR A 18 -6.45 5.13 -19.66
CA TYR A 18 -5.27 4.46 -20.18
C TYR A 18 -4.43 3.95 -19.04
N LYS A 19 -3.89 2.74 -19.17
CA LYS A 19 -2.92 2.15 -18.27
C LYS A 19 -1.71 1.69 -19.08
N ASN A 20 -0.50 2.11 -18.69
CA ASN A 20 0.73 1.77 -19.38
C ASN A 20 0.69 2.12 -20.88
N GLY A 21 0.24 3.33 -21.21
CA GLY A 21 0.14 3.83 -22.57
C GLY A 21 -0.97 3.21 -23.42
N LYS A 22 -1.77 2.28 -22.91
CA LYS A 22 -2.82 1.56 -23.63
C LYS A 22 -4.20 1.89 -23.07
N LYS A 23 -5.18 2.08 -23.95
CA LYS A 23 -6.58 2.25 -23.54
C LYS A 23 -7.11 0.98 -22.88
N VAL A 24 -7.64 1.11 -21.68
CA VAL A 24 -8.20 -0.02 -20.89
C VAL A 24 -9.70 0.12 -20.66
N ALA A 25 -10.24 1.33 -20.66
CA ALA A 25 -11.67 1.54 -20.52
C ALA A 25 -12.11 2.84 -21.21
N GLU A 26 -13.35 2.86 -21.61
CA GLU A 26 -14.01 4.06 -22.14
C GLU A 26 -15.47 4.09 -21.69
N SER A 27 -15.94 5.24 -21.27
CA SER A 27 -17.32 5.45 -20.87
C SER A 27 -17.86 6.73 -21.49
N SER A 28 -19.11 6.72 -21.87
CA SER A 28 -19.81 7.95 -22.24
C SER A 28 -20.21 8.70 -20.97
N CYS A 29 -19.94 9.99 -20.96
CA CYS A 29 -20.27 10.88 -19.86
C CYS A 29 -21.27 11.92 -20.36
N PRO A 30 -22.59 11.67 -20.27
CA PRO A 30 -23.61 12.50 -20.90
C PRO A 30 -23.87 13.80 -20.12
N GLY A 31 -22.87 14.57 -19.85
CA GLY A 31 -22.98 15.89 -19.24
C GLY A 31 -22.37 16.97 -20.12
N SER A 32 -22.99 18.10 -20.23
CA SER A 32 -22.51 19.18 -21.13
C SER A 32 -21.60 20.19 -20.44
N LYS A 33 -21.51 20.19 -19.13
CA LYS A 33 -20.64 21.10 -18.36
C LYS A 33 -20.19 20.45 -17.11
N ALA A 34 -18.89 20.56 -16.80
CA ALA A 34 -18.40 20.32 -15.45
C ALA A 34 -19.03 21.35 -14.52
N LEU A 35 -19.76 20.89 -13.51
CA LEU A 35 -20.13 21.78 -12.40
C LEU A 35 -18.84 22.17 -11.68
N ALA A 36 -18.71 23.46 -11.37
CA ALA A 36 -17.63 23.91 -10.51
C ALA A 36 -17.79 23.18 -9.16
N SER A 37 -16.85 22.30 -8.85
CA SER A 37 -16.84 21.63 -7.57
C SER A 37 -16.44 22.63 -6.47
N VAL A 38 -17.18 22.64 -5.38
CA VAL A 38 -16.77 23.34 -4.14
C VAL A 38 -15.66 22.57 -3.42
N GLN A 39 -15.42 21.35 -3.81
CA GLN A 39 -14.37 20.50 -3.29
C GLN A 39 -13.01 20.85 -3.90
N LYS A 40 -11.98 20.84 -3.08
CA LYS A 40 -10.59 21.00 -3.56
C LYS A 40 -10.19 19.82 -4.42
N LEU A 41 -9.43 20.07 -5.50
CA LEU A 41 -8.74 19.00 -6.20
C LEU A 41 -7.81 18.29 -5.22
N ARG A 42 -7.86 16.97 -5.19
CA ARG A 42 -6.98 16.13 -4.37
C ARG A 42 -6.24 15.14 -5.26
N ILE A 43 -5.00 14.87 -4.92
CA ILE A 43 -4.16 13.87 -5.56
C ILE A 43 -3.82 12.85 -4.48
N GLY A 44 -4.03 11.58 -4.77
CA GLY A 44 -3.76 10.49 -3.83
C GLY A 44 -4.74 10.34 -2.67
N ALA A 45 -5.88 11.02 -2.71
CA ALA A 45 -6.94 10.82 -1.71
C ALA A 45 -8.31 11.11 -2.29
N THR A 46 -9.34 10.49 -1.75
CA THR A 46 -10.75 10.84 -2.05
C THR A 46 -11.46 11.34 -0.81
N HIS A 47 -12.54 12.06 -1.03
CA HIS A 47 -13.61 12.24 -0.05
C HIS A 47 -14.70 11.26 -0.40
N ASP A 48 -14.81 10.22 0.36
CA ASP A 48 -15.97 9.38 0.30
C ASP A 48 -16.76 9.53 1.58
N THR A 49 -18.04 9.81 1.51
CA THR A 49 -18.86 10.19 2.64
C THR A 49 -19.57 9.00 3.30
N ALA A 50 -19.21 7.79 2.94
CA ALA A 50 -20.06 6.65 3.26
C ALA A 50 -19.79 5.91 4.56
N SER A 51 -18.72 6.01 5.28
CA SER A 51 -18.71 5.26 6.55
C SER A 51 -17.65 5.65 7.53
N MET A 52 -17.04 6.27 8.00
CA MET A 52 -16.08 6.66 9.06
C MET A 52 -15.39 8.00 8.79
N GLU A 53 -15.91 8.73 7.94
CA GLU A 53 -15.32 9.79 7.17
C GLU A 53 -15.27 11.14 7.83
N ASP A 54 -16.13 11.40 8.76
CA ASP A 54 -16.05 12.60 9.59
C ASP A 54 -14.85 12.56 10.54
N VAL A 55 -14.20 11.39 10.67
CA VAL A 55 -13.08 11.17 11.58
C VAL A 55 -11.78 10.82 10.85
N PHE A 56 -11.84 10.13 9.71
CA PHE A 56 -10.64 9.68 8.98
C PHE A 56 -10.73 9.98 7.49
N MET A 57 -9.60 10.39 6.90
CA MET A 57 -9.46 10.42 5.45
C MET A 57 -9.45 8.99 4.92
N CYS A 58 -10.38 8.64 4.04
CA CYS A 58 -10.45 7.34 3.41
C CYS A 58 -9.81 7.36 2.03
N ASN A 59 -9.50 6.15 1.51
CA ASN A 59 -8.94 5.96 0.17
C ASN A 59 -7.70 6.82 -0.10
N ILE A 60 -6.79 6.88 0.86
CA ILE A 60 -5.50 7.54 0.68
C ILE A 60 -4.61 6.60 -0.13
N PHE A 61 -4.10 7.09 -1.26
CA PHE A 61 -3.07 6.37 -2.00
C PHE A 61 -1.78 6.38 -1.17
N SER A 62 -1.23 5.21 -0.93
CA SER A 62 0.08 5.04 -0.32
C SER A 62 1.05 4.56 -1.37
N GLY A 63 2.07 5.34 -1.65
CA GLY A 63 3.03 5.05 -2.71
C GLY A 63 3.64 6.34 -3.24
N LEU A 64 4.39 6.20 -4.31
CA LEU A 64 4.97 7.33 -5.03
C LEU A 64 4.00 7.80 -6.12
N ILE A 65 3.82 9.10 -6.22
CA ILE A 65 3.09 9.76 -7.31
C ILE A 65 4.05 10.77 -7.91
N ASP A 66 4.30 10.61 -9.19
CA ASP A 66 5.17 11.49 -9.95
C ASP A 66 4.52 11.88 -11.27
N GLU A 67 5.07 12.88 -11.95
CA GLU A 67 4.64 13.34 -13.28
C GLU A 67 3.13 13.61 -13.38
N VAL A 68 2.56 14.27 -12.36
CA VAL A 68 1.14 14.65 -12.39
C VAL A 68 0.94 15.84 -13.31
N GLU A 69 0.31 15.62 -14.43
CA GLU A 69 0.09 16.62 -15.46
C GLU A 69 -1.41 16.82 -15.77
N ILE A 70 -1.80 18.06 -15.93
CA ILE A 70 -3.17 18.45 -16.31
C ILE A 70 -3.10 19.28 -17.58
N TYR A 71 -3.79 18.86 -18.61
CA TYR A 71 -3.81 19.52 -19.90
C TYR A 71 -5.13 20.23 -20.16
N GLY A 72 -5.06 21.37 -20.84
CA GLY A 72 -6.26 22.11 -21.28
C GLY A 72 -7.00 21.45 -22.45
N SER A 73 -6.44 20.39 -23.02
CA SER A 73 -7.04 19.62 -24.11
C SER A 73 -6.69 18.15 -23.97
N ALA A 74 -7.52 17.34 -24.61
CA ALA A 74 -7.34 15.90 -24.66
C ALA A 74 -6.09 15.49 -25.43
N LEU A 75 -5.26 14.65 -24.87
CA LEU A 75 -4.13 14.03 -25.58
C LEU A 75 -4.63 12.96 -26.53
N THR A 76 -3.97 12.83 -27.68
CA THR A 76 -4.19 11.70 -28.59
C THR A 76 -3.58 10.42 -28.04
N GLU A 77 -4.07 9.25 -28.49
CA GLU A 77 -3.49 7.96 -28.13
C GLU A 77 -1.99 7.87 -28.42
N LYS A 78 -1.57 8.49 -29.53
CA LYS A 78 -0.15 8.57 -29.90
C LYS A 78 0.67 9.36 -28.87
N GLN A 79 0.18 10.53 -28.46
CA GLN A 79 0.86 11.35 -27.44
C GLN A 79 0.94 10.65 -26.08
N ILE A 80 -0.11 9.91 -25.71
CA ILE A 80 -0.13 9.11 -24.49
C ILE A 80 0.91 7.98 -24.54
N ALA A 81 0.98 7.28 -25.67
CA ALA A 81 1.97 6.22 -25.86
C ALA A 81 3.40 6.75 -25.88
N GLU A 82 3.66 7.91 -26.51
CA GLU A 82 4.98 8.57 -26.53
C GLU A 82 5.42 8.99 -25.12
N LYS A 83 4.51 9.57 -24.34
CA LYS A 83 4.79 9.91 -22.92
C LYS A 83 5.11 8.68 -22.09
N TYR A 84 4.33 7.64 -22.23
CA TYR A 84 4.59 6.39 -21.54
C TYR A 84 5.95 5.78 -21.90
N ALA A 85 6.31 5.80 -23.18
CA ALA A 85 7.62 5.30 -23.63
C ALA A 85 8.78 6.09 -23.03
N ALA A 86 8.65 7.42 -22.94
CA ALA A 86 9.68 8.28 -22.34
C ALA A 86 9.87 7.99 -20.84
N LEU A 87 8.80 7.64 -20.10
CA LEU A 87 8.89 7.29 -18.68
C LEU A 87 9.54 5.92 -18.43
N ASN A 88 9.42 4.98 -19.37
CA ASN A 88 10.01 3.64 -19.23
C ASN A 88 11.54 3.61 -19.36
N GLU A 89 12.17 4.71 -19.74
CA GLU A 89 13.64 4.84 -19.74
C GLU A 89 14.19 5.15 -18.34
N GLN A 90 13.32 5.43 -17.37
CA GLN A 90 13.72 5.66 -15.99
C GLN A 90 13.95 4.34 -15.25
N THR A 91 14.93 4.37 -14.34
CA THR A 91 15.33 3.22 -13.52
C THR A 91 14.13 2.66 -12.76
N GLU A 92 13.97 1.33 -12.73
CA GLU A 92 12.98 0.67 -11.87
C GLU A 92 13.26 1.04 -10.41
N LEU A 93 12.27 1.69 -9.78
CA LEU A 93 12.29 1.92 -8.34
C LEU A 93 11.99 0.59 -7.64
N ASP A 94 12.80 0.19 -6.69
CA ASP A 94 12.43 -0.87 -5.75
C ASP A 94 11.43 -0.28 -4.75
N VAL A 95 10.14 -0.34 -5.11
CA VAL A 95 9.05 0.25 -4.31
C VAL A 95 9.05 -0.25 -2.88
N TYR A 96 9.44 -1.50 -2.64
CA TYR A 96 9.46 -2.05 -1.30
C TYR A 96 10.61 -1.49 -0.47
N HIS A 97 11.78 -1.34 -1.08
CA HIS A 97 12.95 -0.79 -0.41
C HIS A 97 12.84 0.73 -0.25
N ASP A 98 12.38 1.44 -1.29
CA ASP A 98 12.31 2.90 -1.29
C ASP A 98 11.16 3.45 -0.42
N LEU A 99 10.12 2.66 -0.17
CA LEU A 99 9.04 3.00 0.74
C LEU A 99 9.28 2.51 2.19
N TRP A 100 10.36 1.78 2.43
CA TRP A 100 10.70 1.31 3.76
C TRP A 100 11.38 2.43 4.55
N LEU A 101 10.70 2.91 5.56
CA LEU A 101 11.26 3.92 6.45
C LEU A 101 12.20 3.26 7.48
N ASP A 102 13.48 3.57 7.42
CA ASP A 102 14.44 3.14 8.42
C ASP A 102 14.13 3.81 9.78
N TYR A 103 14.15 3.03 10.85
CA TYR A 103 13.99 3.54 12.21
C TYR A 103 15.05 4.59 12.58
N ALA A 104 16.24 4.53 11.99
CA ALA A 104 17.29 5.53 12.21
C ALA A 104 16.83 6.95 11.83
N VAL A 105 15.96 7.10 10.84
CA VAL A 105 15.36 8.38 10.45
C VAL A 105 14.49 8.97 11.57
N LEU A 106 13.93 8.10 12.43
CA LEU A 106 13.06 8.48 13.54
C LEU A 106 13.78 8.57 14.88
N ALA A 107 15.11 8.37 14.92
CA ALA A 107 15.86 8.33 16.17
C ALA A 107 15.77 9.65 16.96
N ASP A 108 15.74 10.77 16.27
CA ASP A 108 15.64 12.13 16.84
C ASP A 108 14.22 12.71 16.80
N ASP A 109 13.23 11.95 16.34
CA ASP A 109 11.86 12.44 16.31
C ASP A 109 11.27 12.42 17.73
N ARG A 110 10.96 13.60 18.26
CA ARG A 110 10.37 13.77 19.59
C ARG A 110 9.03 13.07 19.80
N TYR A 111 8.31 12.73 18.72
CA TYR A 111 7.03 12.04 18.76
C TYR A 111 7.14 10.55 18.52
N ALA A 112 8.29 10.05 18.06
CA ALA A 112 8.52 8.64 17.85
C ALA A 112 8.95 7.98 19.17
N PRO A 113 8.19 7.00 19.71
CA PRO A 113 8.63 6.24 20.87
C PRO A 113 9.96 5.56 20.60
N GLN A 114 10.89 5.68 21.54
CA GLN A 114 12.21 5.06 21.45
C GLN A 114 12.23 3.64 22.07
N TYR A 115 11.14 3.21 22.62
CA TYR A 115 10.90 1.90 23.19
C TYR A 115 9.47 1.46 22.87
N HIS A 116 9.09 0.24 23.13
CA HIS A 116 7.91 -0.46 22.65
C HIS A 116 8.01 -0.92 21.20
N LEU A 117 7.34 -2.03 20.94
CA LEU A 117 7.15 -2.52 19.59
C LEU A 117 6.23 -1.58 18.80
N ARG A 118 6.73 -1.06 17.72
CA ARG A 118 5.96 -0.22 16.79
C ARG A 118 6.45 -0.36 15.37
N MET A 119 5.57 -0.14 14.45
CA MET A 119 5.92 0.03 13.04
C MET A 119 6.69 1.33 12.82
N ALA A 120 7.57 1.33 11.84
CA ALA A 120 8.23 2.55 11.39
C ALA A 120 7.21 3.53 10.78
N GLN A 121 6.21 3.02 10.10
CA GLN A 121 5.20 3.83 9.41
C GLN A 121 3.88 3.08 9.24
N ASN A 122 2.84 3.85 8.99
CA ASN A 122 1.53 3.40 8.56
C ASN A 122 0.77 2.57 9.62
N TRP A 123 -0.09 1.67 9.17
CA TRP A 123 -1.04 1.00 10.04
C TRP A 123 -0.48 -0.27 10.68
N GLN A 124 -0.69 -0.37 11.97
CA GLN A 124 -0.41 -1.55 12.79
C GLN A 124 -1.65 -1.91 13.59
N ASN A 125 -1.95 -3.20 13.66
CA ASN A 125 -2.98 -3.74 14.52
C ASN A 125 -2.37 -4.61 15.64
N GLU A 126 -3.10 -5.61 16.12
CA GLU A 126 -2.72 -6.48 17.22
C GLU A 126 -1.39 -7.18 16.98
N THR A 127 -0.69 -7.45 18.06
CA THR A 127 0.54 -8.26 18.09
C THR A 127 0.21 -9.71 18.45
N TYR A 128 0.97 -10.65 17.89
CA TYR A 128 0.81 -12.08 18.09
C TYR A 128 2.09 -12.86 17.83
N GLY A 129 2.08 -14.17 18.11
CA GLY A 129 3.17 -15.08 17.74
C GLY A 129 4.46 -14.82 18.49
N PHE A 130 4.39 -14.51 19.79
CA PHE A 130 5.60 -14.29 20.60
C PHE A 130 6.33 -15.59 20.89
N PHE A 131 7.63 -15.64 20.64
CA PHE A 131 8.53 -16.71 21.05
C PHE A 131 9.97 -16.22 21.20
N TYR A 132 10.80 -17.05 21.85
CA TYR A 132 12.24 -16.80 21.95
C TYR A 132 12.99 -17.81 21.07
N TYR A 133 13.84 -17.32 20.19
CA TYR A 133 14.61 -18.14 19.27
C TYR A 133 15.93 -17.46 18.90
N ASN A 134 17.00 -18.23 18.84
CA ASN A 134 18.34 -17.76 18.47
C ASN A 134 18.83 -16.50 19.19
N GLY A 135 18.51 -16.35 20.48
CA GLY A 135 18.95 -15.21 21.27
C GLY A 135 18.04 -13.98 21.21
N TYR A 136 16.93 -14.05 20.47
CA TYR A 136 15.99 -12.95 20.31
C TYR A 136 14.58 -13.35 20.72
N TYR A 137 13.86 -12.40 21.28
CA TYR A 137 12.42 -12.43 21.34
C TYR A 137 11.87 -11.99 20.01
N HIS A 138 11.00 -12.79 19.43
CA HIS A 138 10.31 -12.52 18.19
C HIS A 138 8.87 -12.13 18.46
N ALA A 139 8.37 -11.17 17.72
CA ALA A 139 6.96 -10.75 17.74
C ALA A 139 6.51 -10.38 16.35
N PHE A 140 5.23 -10.53 16.10
CA PHE A 140 4.61 -10.19 14.84
C PHE A 140 3.42 -9.29 15.07
N CYS A 141 3.02 -8.54 14.05
CA CYS A 141 1.76 -7.81 14.06
C CYS A 141 1.14 -7.81 12.67
N GLN A 142 -0.16 -7.65 12.62
CA GLN A 142 -0.80 -7.31 11.37
C GLN A 142 -0.43 -5.87 11.01
N GLN A 143 0.07 -5.69 9.81
CA GLN A 143 0.50 -4.38 9.32
C GLN A 143 0.00 -4.12 7.92
N ASN A 144 -0.21 -2.84 7.62
CA ASN A 144 -0.24 -2.34 6.26
C ASN A 144 0.87 -1.31 6.10
N ALA A 145 1.93 -1.67 5.38
CA ALA A 145 3.06 -0.77 5.16
C ALA A 145 2.76 0.32 4.13
N LEU A 146 1.68 0.19 3.37
CA LEU A 146 1.34 1.06 2.26
C LEU A 146 0.21 2.05 2.57
N ALA A 147 -0.49 1.88 3.70
CA ALA A 147 -1.60 2.75 4.07
C ALA A 147 -1.66 2.97 5.59
N PRO A 148 -2.06 4.17 6.05
CA PRO A 148 -2.20 4.48 7.48
C PRO A 148 -3.51 3.98 8.10
N TYR A 149 -4.21 3.08 7.44
CA TYR A 149 -5.50 2.51 7.87
C TYR A 149 -5.66 1.09 7.33
N TYR A 150 -6.66 0.39 7.82
CA TYR A 150 -7.01 -0.94 7.33
C TYR A 150 -7.47 -0.88 5.86
N THR A 151 -6.81 -1.62 4.99
CA THR A 151 -7.16 -1.83 3.59
C THR A 151 -6.54 -3.14 3.10
N ASP A 152 -6.76 -3.53 1.86
CA ASP A 152 -6.16 -4.72 1.27
C ASP A 152 -4.62 -4.70 1.32
N GLY A 153 -4.02 -5.88 1.29
CA GLY A 153 -2.58 -6.04 1.32
C GLY A 153 -1.98 -6.13 2.72
N GLN A 154 -2.79 -6.51 3.73
CA GLN A 154 -2.27 -6.83 5.05
C GLN A 154 -1.21 -7.92 4.99
N ARG A 155 -0.19 -7.76 5.81
CA ARG A 155 0.96 -8.63 5.93
C ARG A 155 1.33 -8.83 7.41
N TRP A 156 2.29 -9.69 7.68
CA TRP A 156 2.86 -9.83 9.01
C TRP A 156 4.14 -9.03 9.12
N GLY A 157 4.12 -7.95 9.87
CA GLY A 157 5.32 -7.28 10.35
C GLY A 157 6.08 -8.20 11.30
N HIS A 158 7.41 -8.12 11.28
CA HIS A 158 8.27 -8.94 12.09
C HIS A 158 9.20 -8.05 12.90
N PHE A 159 9.30 -8.32 14.18
CA PHE A 159 10.12 -7.57 15.13
C PHE A 159 10.96 -8.52 15.98
N VAL A 160 12.14 -8.06 16.33
CA VAL A 160 13.03 -8.77 17.24
C VAL A 160 13.50 -7.86 18.36
N SER A 161 13.76 -8.45 19.52
CA SER A 161 14.30 -7.75 20.68
C SER A 161 15.18 -8.68 21.51
N THR A 162 16.20 -8.14 22.16
CA THR A 162 17.00 -8.87 23.15
C THR A 162 16.53 -8.61 24.57
N ASP A 163 15.73 -7.60 24.82
CA ASP A 163 15.36 -7.11 26.16
C ASP A 163 13.85 -6.87 26.37
N LEU A 164 13.02 -7.10 25.34
CA LEU A 164 11.56 -6.84 25.31
C LEU A 164 11.18 -5.35 25.44
N VAL A 165 12.15 -4.48 25.43
CA VAL A 165 11.95 -3.01 25.53
C VAL A 165 12.29 -2.33 24.21
N HIS A 166 13.45 -2.64 23.68
CA HIS A 166 13.94 -2.10 22.42
C HIS A 166 13.70 -3.14 21.31
N TRP A 167 12.98 -2.71 20.30
CA TRP A 167 12.55 -3.57 19.19
C TRP A 167 13.11 -3.08 17.87
N GLU A 168 13.61 -4.00 17.09
CA GLU A 168 14.03 -3.78 15.71
C GLU A 168 13.01 -4.39 14.75
N SER A 169 12.68 -3.66 13.71
CA SER A 169 11.81 -4.16 12.64
C SER A 169 12.65 -4.89 11.60
N LEU A 170 12.24 -6.09 11.29
CA LEU A 170 12.77 -6.86 10.16
C LEU A 170 11.86 -6.74 8.95
N VAL A 171 12.27 -7.34 7.83
CA VAL A 171 11.37 -7.53 6.69
C VAL A 171 10.11 -8.28 7.13
N PRO A 172 8.95 -8.03 6.54
CA PRO A 172 7.74 -8.75 6.88
C PRO A 172 7.94 -10.27 6.80
N ALA A 173 7.44 -10.99 7.80
CA ALA A 173 7.54 -12.44 7.84
C ALA A 173 6.64 -13.13 6.79
N LEU A 174 5.48 -12.53 6.53
CA LEU A 174 4.54 -12.98 5.52
C LEU A 174 4.02 -11.79 4.73
N VAL A 175 3.93 -11.95 3.44
CA VAL A 175 3.31 -11.01 2.49
C VAL A 175 2.35 -11.78 1.60
N PRO A 176 1.26 -11.16 1.12
CA PRO A 176 0.39 -11.80 0.15
C PRO A 176 1.18 -12.26 -1.08
N GLU A 177 0.99 -13.50 -1.51
CA GLU A 177 1.65 -14.06 -2.69
C GLU A 177 0.72 -14.00 -3.90
N GLU A 178 1.18 -13.40 -4.98
CA GLU A 178 0.43 -13.40 -6.25
C GLU A 178 0.16 -14.85 -6.69
N ASN A 179 -1.11 -15.17 -6.90
CA ASN A 179 -1.63 -16.52 -7.19
C ASN A 179 -1.51 -17.54 -6.03
N GLY A 180 -1.20 -17.10 -4.83
CA GLY A 180 -1.20 -17.92 -3.62
C GLY A 180 -2.60 -18.09 -3.01
N ILE A 181 -2.65 -18.88 -1.95
CA ILE A 181 -3.89 -19.07 -1.16
C ILE A 181 -4.26 -17.80 -0.37
N ASP A 182 -3.39 -16.84 -0.31
CA ASP A 182 -3.45 -15.59 0.46
C ASP A 182 -3.19 -14.37 -0.41
N ASN A 183 -3.48 -14.45 -1.71
CA ASN A 183 -3.13 -13.44 -2.70
C ASN A 183 -3.68 -12.03 -2.41
N ASN A 184 -4.65 -11.90 -1.54
CA ASN A 184 -5.21 -10.61 -1.15
C ASN A 184 -4.64 -10.11 0.17
N GLN A 185 -4.62 -10.97 1.20
CA GLN A 185 -4.22 -10.53 2.54
C GLN A 185 -3.71 -11.70 3.38
N VAL A 186 -2.84 -11.38 4.32
CA VAL A 186 -2.37 -12.28 5.38
C VAL A 186 -2.91 -11.76 6.70
N PHE A 187 -3.82 -12.51 7.30
CA PHE A 187 -4.49 -12.12 8.56
C PHE A 187 -3.83 -12.75 9.78
N SER A 188 -4.38 -12.41 10.93
CA SER A 188 -3.91 -12.79 12.26
C SER A 188 -3.74 -14.30 12.41
N GLY A 189 -2.89 -14.69 13.33
CA GLY A 189 -2.61 -16.08 13.63
C GLY A 189 -1.73 -16.22 14.87
N GLY A 190 -0.82 -17.15 14.83
CA GLY A 190 0.12 -17.42 15.92
C GLY A 190 1.42 -18.00 15.40
N ALA A 191 2.40 -18.07 16.29
CA ALA A 191 3.64 -18.76 16.05
C ALA A 191 4.05 -19.58 17.28
N ALA A 192 4.79 -20.64 17.05
CA ALA A 192 5.30 -21.52 18.10
C ALA A 192 6.63 -22.12 17.67
N ILE A 193 7.34 -22.68 18.64
CA ILE A 193 8.50 -23.54 18.37
C ILE A 193 8.00 -24.98 18.33
N ASP A 194 8.30 -25.70 17.27
CA ASP A 194 7.91 -27.10 17.12
C ASP A 194 8.78 -28.06 17.97
N GLU A 195 8.49 -29.34 17.87
CA GLU A 195 9.21 -30.39 18.61
C GLU A 195 10.68 -30.54 18.20
N ASN A 196 11.06 -30.03 17.02
CA ASN A 196 12.44 -30.02 16.53
C ASN A 196 13.21 -28.75 16.93
N GLY A 197 12.54 -27.81 17.59
CA GLY A 197 13.09 -26.53 17.95
C GLY A 197 13.02 -25.46 16.86
N GLU A 198 12.22 -25.68 15.82
CA GLU A 198 12.09 -24.76 14.68
C GLU A 198 10.84 -23.87 14.82
N PRO A 199 10.92 -22.58 14.41
CA PRO A 199 9.77 -21.69 14.43
C PRO A 199 8.73 -22.09 13.36
N VAL A 200 7.46 -22.12 13.76
CA VAL A 200 6.32 -22.42 12.90
C VAL A 200 5.29 -21.32 13.03
N ILE A 201 4.79 -20.82 11.91
CA ILE A 201 3.73 -19.80 11.84
C ILE A 201 2.42 -20.46 11.38
N PHE A 202 1.34 -20.10 12.06
CA PHE A 202 -0.04 -20.44 11.69
C PHE A 202 -0.77 -19.13 11.42
N TYR A 203 -1.34 -18.96 10.24
CA TYR A 203 -1.99 -17.72 9.86
C TYR A 203 -3.25 -17.95 9.02
N THR A 204 -4.03 -16.91 8.85
CA THR A 204 -5.20 -16.90 7.97
C THR A 204 -4.85 -16.24 6.65
N GLY A 205 -4.80 -17.03 5.57
CA GLY A 205 -4.69 -16.52 4.21
C GLY A 205 -6.05 -16.07 3.69
N VAL A 206 -6.11 -14.95 2.99
CA VAL A 206 -7.33 -14.43 2.37
C VAL A 206 -7.16 -14.36 0.86
N ASN A 207 -8.05 -15.03 0.17
CA ASN A 207 -8.13 -15.03 -1.29
C ASN A 207 -9.60 -14.86 -1.69
N TYR A 208 -9.96 -13.68 -2.18
CA TYR A 208 -11.34 -13.36 -2.56
C TYR A 208 -11.79 -14.05 -3.86
N GLU A 209 -10.84 -14.57 -4.64
CA GLU A 209 -11.12 -15.26 -5.90
C GLU A 209 -11.25 -16.77 -5.72
N SER A 210 -10.85 -17.29 -4.57
CA SER A 210 -10.95 -18.73 -4.29
C SER A 210 -12.38 -19.11 -3.90
N PRO A 211 -13.02 -20.04 -4.61
CA PRO A 211 -14.35 -20.53 -4.24
C PRO A 211 -14.32 -21.59 -3.11
N TYR A 212 -13.38 -21.53 -2.17
CA TYR A 212 -13.05 -22.49 -1.11
C TYR A 212 -12.07 -23.60 -1.52
#